data_980e77ee17b8c959db19ed1d61a4eebb
#
_entry.id   980e77ee17b8c959db19ed1d61a4eebb
#
_cell.length_a   1.000
_cell.length_b   1.000
_cell.length_c   1.000
_cell.angle_alpha   90.00
_cell.angle_beta   90.00
_cell.angle_gamma   90.00
#
_symmetry.space_group_name_H-M   'P 1'
#
loop_
_entity.id
_entity.type
_entity.pdbx_description
1 polymer ?
#
loop_
_entity_poly.entity_id
_entity_poly.type
_entity_poly.pdbx_seq_one_letter_code
_entity_poly.pdbx_strand_id
1 'polypeptide(L)'
;MELRHLRYFVAVAEAGHITRAAERLGIQQPPLSQQIRALESELQVQLFRRKPRGVELTQAGRALLAEAQLILQQVEHAVGAARRTARGEAGRIGLGFTSSASFHPFVPQLIRQYSDKRSRYPISMGTPQQ
;
A
#
# COMPACT_ATOMS: atom_id res chain seq x y z
N MET A 1 6.75 9.17 -5.37
CA MET A 1 6.65 7.79 -4.88
C MET A 1 5.68 7.01 -5.74
N GLU A 2 6.03 5.78 -6.03
CA GLU A 2 5.18 4.91 -6.84
C GLU A 2 4.83 3.66 -6.08
N LEU A 3 3.81 2.96 -6.54
CA LEU A 3 3.41 1.72 -5.90
C LEU A 3 4.54 0.71 -5.85
N ARG A 4 5.39 0.72 -6.87
CA ARG A 4 6.56 -0.16 -6.90
C ARG A 4 7.42 0.05 -5.65
N HIS A 5 7.58 1.30 -5.24
CA HIS A 5 8.39 1.60 -4.06
C HIS A 5 7.76 1.02 -2.81
N LEU A 6 6.43 1.07 -2.70
CA LEU A 6 5.76 0.48 -1.56
C LEU A 6 5.89 -1.04 -1.55
N ARG A 7 5.81 -1.66 -2.72
CA ARG A 7 5.99 -3.10 -2.81
C ARG A 7 7.39 -3.51 -2.39
N TYR A 8 8.38 -2.76 -2.83
CA TYR A 8 9.75 -3.06 -2.45
C TYR A 8 9.95 -2.88 -0.96
N PHE A 9 9.39 -1.80 -0.41
CA PHE A 9 9.50 -1.54 1.01
C PHE A 9 8.88 -2.67 1.83
N VAL A 10 7.68 -3.10 1.46
CA VAL A 10 6.99 -4.17 2.18
C VAL A 10 7.80 -5.47 2.08
N ALA A 11 8.35 -5.75 0.92
CA ALA A 11 9.12 -6.97 0.74
C ALA A 11 10.36 -6.98 1.64
N VAL A 12 11.05 -5.85 1.75
CA VAL A 12 12.23 -5.76 2.60
C VAL A 12 11.82 -5.87 4.07
N ALA A 13 10.73 -5.23 4.44
CA ALA A 13 10.26 -5.27 5.82
C ALA A 13 9.91 -6.69 6.24
N GLU A 14 9.23 -7.41 5.36
CA GLU A 14 8.81 -8.77 5.68
C GLU A 14 9.96 -9.76 5.68
N ALA A 15 10.92 -9.57 4.80
CA ALA A 15 12.05 -10.47 4.72
C ALA A 15 13.09 -10.20 5.80
N GLY A 16 13.21 -8.95 6.23
CA GLY A 16 14.22 -8.59 7.22
C GLY A 16 15.63 -8.56 6.67
N HIS A 17 15.78 -8.79 5.37
CA HIS A 17 17.05 -8.82 4.69
C HIS A 17 16.87 -8.30 3.27
N ILE A 18 17.70 -7.38 2.85
CA ILE A 18 17.56 -6.83 1.51
C ILE A 18 17.84 -7.89 0.45
N THR A 19 18.83 -8.73 0.67
CA THR A 19 19.15 -9.78 -0.29
C THR A 19 18.01 -10.76 -0.47
N ARG A 20 17.40 -11.17 0.64
CA ARG A 20 16.27 -12.09 0.55
C ARG A 20 15.08 -11.45 -0.13
N ALA A 21 14.84 -10.19 0.17
CA ALA A 21 13.75 -9.47 -0.47
C ALA A 21 13.98 -9.39 -1.97
N ALA A 22 15.21 -9.11 -2.39
CA ALA A 22 15.54 -9.04 -3.80
C ALA A 22 15.27 -10.37 -4.48
N GLU A 23 15.65 -11.46 -3.82
CA GLU A 23 15.40 -12.79 -4.36
C GLU A 23 13.91 -13.04 -4.55
N ARG A 24 13.12 -12.69 -3.56
CA ARG A 24 11.67 -12.87 -3.65
C ARG A 24 11.05 -12.03 -4.73
N LEU A 25 11.62 -10.84 -4.95
CA LEU A 25 11.10 -9.95 -5.98
C LEU A 25 11.66 -10.27 -7.36
N GLY A 26 12.67 -11.12 -7.44
CA GLY A 26 13.27 -11.45 -8.72
C GLY A 26 14.13 -10.34 -9.29
N ILE A 27 14.73 -9.52 -8.44
CA ILE A 27 15.58 -8.43 -8.89
C ILE A 27 16.91 -8.51 -8.16
N GLN A 28 17.85 -7.68 -8.60
CA GLN A 28 19.17 -7.63 -7.99
C GLN A 28 19.12 -6.83 -6.70
N GLN A 29 20.05 -7.12 -5.79
CA GLN A 29 20.08 -6.43 -4.52
C GLN A 29 20.47 -4.95 -4.64
N PRO A 30 21.46 -4.55 -5.46
CA PRO A 30 21.82 -3.13 -5.50
C PRO A 30 20.68 -2.22 -5.95
N PRO A 31 19.93 -2.52 -7.02
CA PRO A 31 18.79 -1.66 -7.35
C PRO A 31 17.74 -1.62 -6.25
N LEU A 32 17.53 -2.72 -5.54
CA LEU A 32 16.56 -2.70 -4.46
C LEU A 32 17.02 -1.76 -3.35
N SER A 33 18.28 -1.85 -2.94
CA SER A 33 18.82 -0.95 -1.93
C SER A 33 18.69 0.50 -2.36
N GLN A 34 18.94 0.77 -3.62
CA GLN A 34 18.85 2.13 -4.14
C GLN A 34 17.42 2.64 -4.10
N GLN A 35 16.47 1.79 -4.43
CA GLN A 35 15.05 2.17 -4.40
C GLN A 35 14.60 2.47 -2.97
N ILE A 36 15.07 1.68 -2.01
CA ILE A 36 14.71 1.93 -0.62
C ILE A 36 15.32 3.26 -0.15
N ARG A 37 16.58 3.52 -0.49
CA ARG A 37 17.19 4.79 -0.10
C ARG A 37 16.50 5.97 -0.78
N ALA A 38 16.09 5.80 -2.03
CA ALA A 38 15.37 6.85 -2.72
C ALA A 38 14.05 7.15 -2.04
N LEU A 39 13.36 6.11 -1.58
CA LEU A 39 12.11 6.29 -0.87
C LEU A 39 12.34 7.03 0.44
N GLU A 40 13.35 6.62 1.19
CA GLU A 40 13.69 7.29 2.44
C GLU A 40 14.01 8.76 2.21
N SER A 41 14.75 9.03 1.14
CA SER A 41 15.12 10.40 0.82
C SER A 41 13.90 11.22 0.43
N GLU A 42 13.02 10.65 -0.36
CA GLU A 42 11.81 11.36 -0.77
C GLU A 42 10.94 11.69 0.42
N LEU A 43 10.80 10.76 1.35
CA LEU A 43 9.96 10.96 2.53
C LEU A 43 10.66 11.71 3.63
N GLN A 44 11.97 11.87 3.54
CA GLN A 44 12.77 12.54 4.54
C GLN A 44 12.69 11.84 5.90
N VAL A 45 12.64 10.53 5.88
CA VAL A 45 12.67 9.72 7.10
C VAL A 45 13.44 8.45 6.84
N GLN A 46 14.00 7.89 7.89
CA GLN A 46 14.64 6.60 7.81
C GLN A 46 13.60 5.53 8.10
N LEU A 47 13.50 4.56 7.25
CA LEU A 47 12.53 3.49 7.40
C LEU A 47 13.17 2.24 7.99
N PHE A 48 14.46 2.05 7.76
CA PHE A 48 15.18 0.87 8.23
C PHE A 48 16.44 1.26 8.96
N ARG A 49 16.83 0.43 9.93
CA ARG A 49 18.12 0.48 10.58
C ARG A 49 18.88 -0.73 10.15
N ARG A 50 20.18 -0.56 9.88
CA ARG A 50 21.00 -1.69 9.52
C ARG A 50 21.42 -2.45 10.76
N LYS A 51 21.46 -3.76 10.64
CA LYS A 51 21.91 -4.64 11.69
C LYS A 51 22.99 -5.54 11.13
N PRO A 52 23.78 -6.19 11.97
CA PRO A 52 24.82 -7.09 11.45
C PRO A 52 24.23 -8.16 10.54
N ARG A 53 23.00 -8.58 10.76
CA ARG A 53 22.40 -9.59 9.93
C ARG A 53 21.08 -9.17 9.39
N GLY A 54 21.02 -8.11 8.68
CA GLY A 54 19.79 -7.69 8.05
C GLY A 54 19.40 -6.29 8.42
N VAL A 55 18.12 -6.02 8.41
CA VAL A 55 17.60 -4.70 8.70
C VAL A 55 16.39 -4.84 9.60
N GLU A 56 16.09 -3.80 10.32
CA GLU A 56 14.87 -3.76 11.11
C GLU A 56 14.20 -2.42 10.88
N LEU A 57 12.90 -2.38 11.10
CA LEU A 57 12.14 -1.16 10.87
C LEU A 57 12.38 -0.16 11.98
N THR A 58 12.45 1.11 11.60
CA THR A 58 12.36 2.19 12.57
C THR A 58 10.89 2.35 12.95
N GLN A 59 10.60 3.25 13.88
CA GLN A 59 9.21 3.55 14.19
C GLN A 59 8.48 4.09 12.99
N ALA A 60 9.13 4.97 12.23
CA ALA A 60 8.54 5.49 11.01
C ALA A 60 8.29 4.35 10.02
N GLY A 61 9.23 3.41 9.93
CA GLY A 61 9.06 2.26 9.05
C GLY A 61 7.88 1.40 9.45
N ARG A 62 7.68 1.18 10.74
CA ARG A 62 6.53 0.41 11.19
C ARG A 62 5.22 1.09 10.85
N ALA A 63 5.18 2.40 11.01
CA ALA A 63 3.98 3.15 10.66
C ALA A 63 3.70 3.04 9.17
N LEU A 64 4.74 3.19 8.36
CA LEU A 64 4.54 3.09 6.92
C LEU A 64 4.15 1.68 6.50
N LEU A 65 4.70 0.67 7.15
CA LEU A 65 4.38 -0.71 6.77
C LEU A 65 2.89 -0.98 6.91
N ALA A 66 2.30 -0.57 8.02
CA ALA A 66 0.88 -0.80 8.22
C ALA A 66 0.05 -0.13 7.13
N GLU A 67 0.40 1.10 6.79
CA GLU A 67 -0.33 1.83 5.76
C GLU A 67 -0.07 1.26 4.37
N ALA A 68 1.19 0.90 4.10
CA ALA A 68 1.54 0.36 2.79
C ALA A 68 0.81 -0.95 2.51
N GLN A 69 0.66 -1.79 3.52
CA GLN A 69 -0.05 -3.04 3.34
C GLN A 69 -1.51 -2.79 2.99
N LEU A 70 -2.13 -1.81 3.62
CA LEU A 70 -3.51 -1.45 3.31
C LEU A 70 -3.62 -0.89 1.90
N ILE A 71 -2.67 -0.04 1.50
CA ILE A 71 -2.68 0.54 0.18
C ILE A 71 -2.58 -0.55 -0.88
N LEU A 72 -1.65 -1.49 -0.69
CA LEU A 72 -1.46 -2.55 -1.67
C LEU A 72 -2.67 -3.47 -1.73
N GLN A 73 -3.32 -3.72 -0.59
CA GLN A 73 -4.56 -4.48 -0.59
C GLN A 73 -5.64 -3.75 -1.37
N GLN A 74 -5.72 -2.44 -1.20
CA GLN A 74 -6.72 -1.65 -1.90
C GLN A 74 -6.47 -1.67 -3.42
N VAL A 75 -5.21 -1.67 -3.83
CA VAL A 75 -4.88 -1.79 -5.24
C VAL A 75 -5.40 -3.11 -5.79
N GLU A 76 -5.18 -4.21 -5.06
CA GLU A 76 -5.66 -5.51 -5.51
C GLU A 76 -7.18 -5.54 -5.58
N HIS A 77 -7.81 -4.91 -4.62
CA HIS A 77 -9.27 -4.81 -4.62
C HIS A 77 -9.76 -4.06 -5.85
N ALA A 78 -9.09 -2.96 -6.18
CA ALA A 78 -9.48 -2.16 -7.33
C ALA A 78 -9.30 -2.91 -8.64
N VAL A 79 -8.19 -3.62 -8.76
CA VAL A 79 -7.94 -4.43 -9.96
C VAL A 79 -9.01 -5.49 -10.10
N GLY A 80 -9.33 -6.16 -8.98
CA GLY A 80 -10.37 -7.18 -9.01
C GLY A 80 -11.73 -6.61 -9.41
N ALA A 81 -12.05 -5.42 -8.91
CA ALA A 81 -13.33 -4.80 -9.26
C ALA A 81 -13.40 -4.49 -10.75
N ALA A 82 -12.30 -3.97 -11.30
CA ALA A 82 -12.27 -3.66 -12.72
C ALA A 82 -12.45 -4.91 -13.56
N ARG A 83 -11.77 -5.99 -13.18
CA ARG A 83 -11.86 -7.23 -13.91
C ARG A 83 -13.24 -7.86 -13.84
N ARG A 84 -13.86 -7.80 -12.66
CA ARG A 84 -15.22 -8.34 -12.51
C ARG A 84 -16.21 -7.56 -13.34
N THR A 85 -16.07 -6.24 -13.36
CA THR A 85 -16.96 -5.42 -14.16
C THR A 85 -16.79 -5.70 -15.65
N ALA A 86 -15.54 -5.87 -16.09
CA ALA A 86 -15.27 -6.17 -17.48
C ALA A 86 -15.90 -7.50 -17.89
N ARG A 87 -15.97 -8.45 -16.96
CA ARG A 87 -16.61 -9.73 -17.25
C ARG A 87 -18.12 -9.69 -17.07
N GLY A 88 -18.64 -8.57 -16.65
CA GLY A 88 -20.06 -8.41 -16.47
C GLY A 88 -20.59 -8.84 -15.11
N GLU A 89 -19.74 -9.34 -14.27
CA GLU A 89 -20.19 -9.83 -12.96
C GLU A 89 -20.69 -8.71 -12.05
N ALA A 90 -19.90 -7.69 -11.93
CA ALA A 90 -20.26 -6.59 -11.06
C ALA A 90 -21.47 -5.83 -11.63
N GLY A 91 -21.56 -5.79 -12.94
CA GLY A 91 -22.68 -5.14 -13.56
C GLY A 91 -24.00 -5.79 -13.21
N ARG A 92 -24.00 -7.11 -13.27
CA ARG A 92 -25.22 -7.83 -12.95
C ARG A 92 -25.58 -7.67 -11.49
N ILE A 93 -24.59 -7.75 -10.65
CA ILE A 93 -24.83 -7.57 -9.24
C ILE A 93 -25.29 -6.16 -8.98
N GLY A 94 -24.70 -5.22 -9.67
CA GLY A 94 -25.06 -3.86 -9.49
C GLY A 94 -26.49 -3.61 -9.79
N LEU A 95 -26.96 -4.24 -10.81
CA LEU A 95 -28.35 -4.08 -11.11
C LEU A 95 -29.16 -4.62 -9.99
N GLY A 96 -28.65 -5.63 -9.42
CA GLY A 96 -29.34 -6.21 -8.33
C GLY A 96 -29.31 -5.37 -7.15
N PHE A 97 -28.40 -4.52 -7.04
CA PHE A 97 -28.44 -3.94 -5.86
C PHE A 97 -28.17 -2.84 -5.66
N THR A 98 -27.92 -2.80 -6.06
CA THR A 98 -27.65 -1.94 -5.77
C THR A 98 -26.46 -2.07 -5.31
N SER A 99 -25.95 -2.70 -5.86
CA SER A 99 -24.71 -2.88 -5.68
C SER A 99 -24.04 -1.76 -5.22
N SER A 100 -24.41 -0.79 -5.62
CA SER A 100 -23.73 0.35 -5.17
C SER A 100 -23.84 0.35 -3.68
N ALA A 101 -24.92 -0.16 -3.19
CA ALA A 101 -25.09 -0.18 -1.76
C ALA A 101 -24.09 -1.08 -1.10
N SER A 102 -23.87 -2.23 -1.63
CA SER A 102 -22.92 -3.11 -1.00
C SER A 102 -21.53 -2.62 -1.21
N PHE A 103 -21.33 -1.89 -2.26
CA PHE A 103 -20.01 -1.42 -2.53
C PHE A 103 -19.70 -0.19 -1.71
N HIS A 104 -20.63 0.69 -1.58
CA HIS A 104 -20.42 1.91 -0.89
C HIS A 104 -20.04 1.86 0.56
N PRO A 105 -20.55 0.96 1.36
CA PRO A 105 -20.17 0.98 2.76
C PRO A 105 -18.69 0.77 2.95
N PHE A 106 -18.11 -0.06 2.13
CA PHE A 106 -16.71 -0.35 2.30
C PHE A 106 -15.82 0.83 1.92
N VAL A 107 -16.04 1.40 0.77
CA VAL A 107 -15.18 2.47 0.30
C VAL A 107 -15.29 3.72 1.17
N PRO A 108 -16.47 4.22 1.47
CA PRO A 108 -16.56 5.38 2.33
C PRO A 108 -16.00 5.12 3.71
N GLN A 109 -16.17 3.92 4.19
CA GLN A 109 -15.66 3.58 5.49
C GLN A 109 -14.15 3.61 5.51
N LEU A 110 -13.54 3.10 4.49
CA LEU A 110 -12.11 3.11 4.39
C LEU A 110 -11.59 4.53 4.34
N ILE A 111 -12.20 5.36 3.55
CA ILE A 111 -11.79 6.73 3.43
C ILE A 111 -11.97 7.46 4.75
N ARG A 112 -13.04 7.18 5.43
CA ARG A 112 -13.30 7.83 6.70
C ARG A 112 -12.27 7.44 7.74
N GLN A 113 -11.93 6.17 7.81
CA GLN A 113 -10.91 5.74 8.73
C GLN A 113 -9.61 6.43 8.45
N TYR A 114 -9.29 6.54 7.21
CA TYR A 114 -8.06 7.17 6.82
C TYR A 114 -8.08 8.63 7.24
N SER A 115 -9.15 9.34 6.99
CA SER A 115 -9.26 10.72 7.37
C SER A 115 -9.21 10.92 8.87
N ASP A 116 -9.88 10.08 9.58
CA ASP A 116 -9.88 10.20 11.02
C ASP A 116 -8.51 10.04 11.60
N LYS A 117 -7.79 9.09 11.11
CA LYS A 117 -6.48 8.85 11.64
C LYS A 117 -5.50 9.90 11.28
N ARG A 118 -5.72 10.52 10.12
CA ARG A 118 -4.79 11.43 9.76
C ARG A 118 -5.46 12.62 9.47
N SER A 119 -6.53 12.84 9.97
CA SER A 119 -7.21 14.02 9.67
C SER A 119 -6.25 15.08 9.52
N ARG A 120 -5.19 14.74 9.54
CA ARG A 120 -4.26 15.65 9.37
C ARG A 120 -4.04 15.65 7.97
N TYR A 121 -4.56 14.91 7.19
CA TYR A 121 -4.26 14.95 5.89
C TYR A 121 -5.19 14.45 5.11
N PRO A 122 -5.99 14.53 4.91
CA PRO A 122 -6.95 14.01 4.14
C PRO A 122 -6.79 13.61 2.94
N ILE A 123 -6.84 13.56 2.79
CA ILE A 123 -7.00 13.13 1.86
C ILE A 123 -7.41 13.10 1.09
N SER A 124 -7.48 13.30 1.10
CA SER A 124 -8.02 13.12 0.57
C SER A 124 -8.43 12.83 -0.05
N MET A 125 -8.59 13.03 -0.26
CA MET A 125 -9.07 12.72 -0.79
C MET A 125 -9.83 12.93 -0.99
N GLY A 126 -10.05 13.42 -0.64
CA GLY A 126 -10.83 13.56 -0.67
C GLY A 126 -11.52 13.60 -0.24
N THR A 127 -11.60 13.79 -0.01
CA THR A 127 -12.31 13.76 0.35
C THR A 127 -12.85 13.72 0.74
N PRO A 128 -13.09 14.15 0.87
CA PRO A 128 -13.66 14.16 1.11
C PRO A 128 -14.05 14.10 1.58
N GLN A 129 -14.06 14.38 1.54
CA GLN A 129 -14.44 14.20 1.72
C GLN A 129 -14.87 14.14 1.98
N GLN A 130 -15.07 14.59 2.15
CA GLN A 130 -15.51 14.43 2.18
C GLN A 130 -15.92 14.46 2.30
#